data_2613ab0cb75be9477b84ae2c40de118e
#
_entry.id   2613ab0cb75be9477b84ae2c40de118e
#
_cell.length_a   1.000
_cell.length_b   1.000
_cell.length_c   1.000
_cell.angle_alpha   90.00
_cell.angle_beta   90.00
_cell.angle_gamma   90.00
#
_symmetry.space_group_name_H-M   'P 1'
#
loop_
_entity.id
_entity.type
_entity.pdbx_description
1 polymer ?
#
loop_
_entity_poly.entity_id
_entity_poly.type
_entity_poly.pdbx_seq_one_letter_code
_entity_poly.pdbx_strand_id
1 'polypeptide(L)'
;MLKGDPLKAALATALREAEGLGGQERRFVAMAARELSRHQRLLDLAARQLGHAPGKIVLTEDQALVRYTLWRRLFCGEDWTRIGPEVRLPGPVRPRTLHDAVLEGLVTKPLPEPPAAESPDSLVERLATRYSFPGWLTQRLAQVYPEATLAGLMASLDEEPALHFRVRPPGTRDAVLAALAAEGVAAEAVPCAPDALRVADASHRIFESRVMKARRLQVQDVGSQLIVLACLPPGGGLEGLAVADVCAGAGGKTLGLADAVGAKGRVLAGDRSKRRLADARERVREFGLKQVAFPHPVPLEAVDVVLVDAPCSGTGSLAREPDQKWKLSAKAIAEFQATQSTLLAEVAGQVKPGARIVYATCSVLPEENDGVVERFLAKHPDFSLEPVGEGWAPELQVGVDGPYLRALPPRVPGGGFFAARLVRKPG
;
A
#
# COMPACT_ATOMS: atom_id res chain seq x y z
N MET A 1 -1.89 -16.31 -11.48
CA MET A 1 -3.01 -15.33 -11.49
C MET A 1 -4.37 -15.98 -11.70
N LEU A 2 -4.43 -17.12 -12.38
CA LEU A 2 -5.71 -17.80 -12.69
C LEU A 2 -6.46 -18.40 -11.49
N LYS A 3 -5.84 -18.51 -10.31
CA LYS A 3 -6.41 -19.17 -9.11
C LYS A 3 -6.74 -18.23 -7.94
N GLY A 4 -6.79 -16.91 -8.15
CA GLY A 4 -7.13 -15.96 -7.08
C GLY A 4 -5.99 -15.67 -6.08
N ASP A 5 -4.81 -16.23 -6.26
CA ASP A 5 -3.63 -15.92 -5.44
C ASP A 5 -3.20 -14.46 -5.61
N PRO A 6 -2.63 -13.83 -4.55
CA PRO A 6 -2.03 -12.52 -4.69
C PRO A 6 -1.00 -12.50 -5.82
N LEU A 7 -1.02 -11.46 -6.66
CA LEU A 7 -0.12 -11.32 -7.81
C LEU A 7 1.34 -11.55 -7.41
N LYS A 8 1.75 -10.99 -6.29
CA LYS A 8 3.11 -11.14 -5.74
C LYS A 8 3.48 -12.61 -5.48
N ALA A 9 2.56 -13.40 -4.91
CA ALA A 9 2.79 -14.81 -4.62
C ALA A 9 2.81 -15.65 -5.92
N ALA A 10 1.87 -15.38 -6.82
CA ALA A 10 1.80 -16.05 -8.12
C ALA A 10 3.06 -15.77 -8.96
N LEU A 11 3.53 -14.52 -9.00
CA LEU A 11 4.76 -14.15 -9.69
C LEU A 11 5.99 -14.82 -9.06
N ALA A 12 6.09 -14.82 -7.73
CA ALA A 12 7.23 -15.46 -7.05
C ALA A 12 7.31 -16.95 -7.35
N THR A 13 6.18 -17.64 -7.49
CA THR A 13 6.13 -19.05 -7.90
C THR A 13 6.49 -19.21 -9.38
N ALA A 14 5.82 -18.50 -10.27
CA ALA A 14 6.06 -18.59 -11.72
C ALA A 14 7.52 -18.26 -12.09
N LEU A 15 8.10 -17.23 -11.47
CA LEU A 15 9.49 -16.84 -11.73
C LEU A 15 10.52 -17.83 -11.15
N ARG A 16 10.17 -18.61 -10.11
CA ARG A 16 11.03 -19.70 -9.63
C ARG A 16 11.02 -20.90 -10.56
N GLU A 17 9.85 -21.21 -11.13
CA GLU A 17 9.65 -22.35 -12.04
C GLU A 17 10.15 -22.05 -13.45
N ALA A 18 10.29 -20.78 -13.83
CA ALA A 18 10.78 -20.39 -15.15
C ALA A 18 12.31 -20.56 -15.22
N GLU A 19 12.75 -21.62 -15.90
CA GLU A 19 14.15 -21.84 -16.21
C GLU A 19 14.64 -20.88 -17.29
N GLY A 20 15.90 -20.44 -17.22
CA GLY A 20 16.57 -19.64 -18.26
C GLY A 20 16.28 -18.13 -18.23
N LEU A 21 15.39 -17.62 -17.38
CA LEU A 21 15.15 -16.18 -17.27
C LEU A 21 16.26 -15.47 -16.48
N GLY A 22 16.92 -14.49 -17.09
CA GLY A 22 17.87 -13.60 -16.44
C GLY A 22 17.18 -12.56 -15.55
N GLY A 23 17.98 -11.76 -14.84
CA GLY A 23 17.45 -10.78 -13.90
C GLY A 23 16.63 -9.66 -14.57
N GLN A 24 16.92 -9.32 -15.82
CA GLN A 24 16.17 -8.31 -16.59
C GLN A 24 14.81 -8.85 -17.02
N GLU A 25 14.75 -10.05 -17.56
CA GLU A 25 13.48 -10.67 -17.97
C GLU A 25 12.55 -10.90 -16.78
N ARG A 26 13.07 -11.33 -15.64
CA ARG A 26 12.27 -11.49 -14.41
C ARG A 26 11.66 -10.18 -13.95
N ARG A 27 12.42 -9.06 -14.01
CA ARG A 27 11.92 -7.72 -13.70
C ARG A 27 10.83 -7.28 -14.69
N PHE A 28 11.06 -7.50 -15.97
CA PHE A 28 10.08 -7.18 -17.02
C PHE A 28 8.76 -7.92 -16.81
N VAL A 29 8.81 -9.24 -16.58
CA VAL A 29 7.61 -10.05 -16.32
C VAL A 29 6.86 -9.54 -15.08
N ALA A 30 7.57 -9.21 -14.01
CA ALA A 30 6.95 -8.69 -12.79
C ALA A 30 6.31 -7.31 -13.00
N MET A 31 6.95 -6.43 -13.78
CA MET A 31 6.42 -5.13 -14.16
C MET A 31 5.17 -5.29 -15.05
N ALA A 32 5.28 -6.04 -16.15
CA ALA A 32 4.18 -6.25 -17.07
C ALA A 32 2.94 -6.84 -16.39
N ALA A 33 3.11 -7.79 -15.49
CA ALA A 33 2.00 -8.39 -14.76
C ALA A 33 1.30 -7.39 -13.81
N ARG A 34 2.05 -6.47 -13.20
CA ARG A 34 1.48 -5.38 -12.39
C ARG A 34 0.72 -4.39 -13.26
N GLU A 35 1.30 -3.95 -14.37
CA GLU A 35 0.67 -3.02 -15.30
C GLU A 35 -0.60 -3.59 -15.94
N LEU A 36 -0.61 -4.86 -16.31
CA LEU A 36 -1.82 -5.53 -16.78
C LEU A 36 -2.94 -5.56 -15.73
N SER A 37 -2.58 -5.74 -14.45
CA SER A 37 -3.54 -5.68 -13.35
C SER A 37 -3.99 -4.24 -13.08
N ARG A 38 -3.09 -3.27 -13.20
CA ARG A 38 -3.36 -1.84 -13.03
C ARG A 38 -4.39 -1.35 -14.05
N HIS A 39 -4.18 -1.66 -15.31
CA HIS A 39 -4.99 -1.18 -16.43
C HIS A 39 -6.07 -2.16 -16.91
N GLN A 40 -6.43 -3.15 -16.10
CA GLN A 40 -7.32 -4.24 -16.49
C GLN A 40 -8.62 -3.77 -17.12
N ARG A 41 -9.32 -2.78 -16.55
CA ARG A 41 -10.59 -2.28 -17.07
C ARG A 41 -10.45 -1.62 -18.44
N LEU A 42 -9.43 -0.79 -18.63
CA LEU A 42 -9.13 -0.15 -19.92
C LEU A 42 -8.81 -1.18 -20.99
N LEU A 43 -8.00 -2.19 -20.64
CA LEU A 43 -7.66 -3.27 -21.55
C LEU A 43 -8.87 -4.11 -21.91
N ASP A 44 -9.79 -4.36 -20.96
CA ASP A 44 -11.04 -5.08 -21.23
C ASP A 44 -12.00 -4.28 -22.11
N LEU A 45 -12.08 -2.97 -21.93
CA LEU A 45 -12.88 -2.09 -22.80
C LEU A 45 -12.31 -2.06 -24.22
N ALA A 46 -10.99 -1.91 -24.36
CA ALA A 46 -10.34 -1.97 -25.66
C ALA A 46 -10.55 -3.33 -26.34
N ALA A 47 -10.42 -4.44 -25.61
CA ALA A 47 -10.69 -5.77 -26.13
C ALA A 47 -12.14 -5.94 -26.60
N ARG A 48 -13.12 -5.41 -25.86
CA ARG A 48 -14.55 -5.42 -26.30
C ARG A 48 -14.79 -4.64 -27.59
N GLN A 49 -14.15 -3.49 -27.75
CA GLN A 49 -14.25 -2.71 -28.98
C GLN A 49 -13.72 -3.47 -30.20
N LEU A 50 -12.81 -4.42 -29.98
CA LEU A 50 -12.27 -5.30 -30.99
C LEU A 50 -13.08 -6.60 -31.17
N GLY A 51 -14.26 -6.73 -30.52
CA GLY A 51 -15.11 -7.90 -30.61
C GLY A 51 -14.71 -9.06 -29.68
N HIS A 52 -13.75 -8.84 -28.78
CA HIS A 52 -13.36 -9.84 -27.78
C HIS A 52 -14.16 -9.63 -26.48
N ALA A 53 -14.96 -10.63 -26.10
CA ALA A 53 -15.63 -10.60 -24.81
C ALA A 53 -14.60 -10.69 -23.67
N PRO A 54 -14.63 -9.79 -22.68
CA PRO A 54 -13.80 -9.95 -21.49
C PRO A 54 -14.22 -11.21 -20.78
N GLY A 55 -13.25 -12.04 -20.43
CA GLY A 55 -13.49 -13.22 -19.63
C GLY A 55 -13.96 -12.85 -18.21
N LYS A 56 -14.50 -13.84 -17.52
CA LYS A 56 -14.69 -13.81 -16.07
C LYS A 56 -13.33 -13.57 -15.37
N ILE A 57 -13.33 -13.37 -14.05
CA ILE A 57 -12.15 -13.12 -13.20
C ILE A 57 -10.95 -14.05 -13.50
N VAL A 58 -11.21 -15.25 -13.99
CA VAL A 58 -10.20 -16.21 -14.47
C VAL A 58 -10.05 -16.03 -15.98
N LEU A 59 -8.94 -15.46 -16.41
CA LEU A 59 -8.59 -15.31 -17.82
C LEU A 59 -8.13 -16.63 -18.41
N THR A 60 -8.54 -16.91 -19.64
CA THR A 60 -7.85 -17.89 -20.48
C THR A 60 -6.49 -17.31 -20.88
N GLU A 61 -5.55 -18.17 -21.33
CA GLU A 61 -4.25 -17.75 -21.85
C GLU A 61 -4.39 -16.76 -22.99
N ASP A 62 -5.37 -16.98 -23.89
CA ASP A 62 -5.68 -16.10 -25.01
C ASP A 62 -6.10 -14.70 -24.54
N GLN A 63 -6.96 -14.61 -23.51
CA GLN A 63 -7.38 -13.34 -22.96
C GLN A 63 -6.24 -12.58 -22.28
N ALA A 64 -5.35 -13.31 -21.60
CA ALA A 64 -4.16 -12.72 -21.00
C ALA A 64 -3.22 -12.17 -22.09
N LEU A 65 -3.08 -12.89 -23.19
CA LEU A 65 -2.25 -12.48 -24.32
C LEU A 65 -2.85 -11.28 -25.07
N VAL A 66 -4.17 -11.23 -25.27
CA VAL A 66 -4.85 -10.05 -25.83
C VAL A 66 -4.59 -8.81 -24.97
N ARG A 67 -4.73 -8.92 -23.64
CA ARG A 67 -4.44 -7.80 -22.73
C ARG A 67 -2.96 -7.38 -22.79
N TYR A 68 -2.05 -8.32 -22.82
CA TYR A 68 -0.61 -8.05 -22.93
C TYR A 68 -0.27 -7.32 -24.23
N THR A 69 -0.83 -7.76 -25.34
CA THR A 69 -0.65 -7.15 -26.67
C THR A 69 -1.21 -5.72 -26.69
N LEU A 70 -2.42 -5.51 -26.15
CA LEU A 70 -3.03 -4.20 -26.01
C LEU A 70 -2.21 -3.28 -25.10
N TRP A 71 -1.69 -3.78 -24.00
CA TRP A 71 -0.85 -3.02 -23.10
C TRP A 71 0.45 -2.54 -23.77
N ARG A 72 1.14 -3.42 -24.49
CA ARG A 72 2.34 -3.06 -25.26
C ARG A 72 2.03 -1.93 -26.26
N ARG A 73 0.92 -2.03 -26.96
CA ARG A 73 0.53 -1.01 -27.96
C ARG A 73 0.12 0.31 -27.32
N LEU A 74 -0.75 0.28 -26.32
CA LEU A 74 -1.41 1.44 -25.78
C LEU A 74 -0.57 2.20 -24.74
N PHE A 75 0.23 1.49 -23.98
CA PHE A 75 1.00 2.05 -22.86
C PHE A 75 2.51 2.06 -23.11
N CYS A 76 3.04 1.10 -23.89
CA CYS A 76 4.46 1.09 -24.25
C CYS A 76 4.73 1.78 -25.59
N GLY A 77 3.69 2.14 -26.35
CA GLY A 77 3.82 2.80 -27.64
C GLY A 77 4.46 1.93 -28.74
N GLU A 78 4.52 0.60 -28.53
CA GLU A 78 5.15 -0.30 -29.47
C GLU A 78 4.32 -0.49 -30.76
N ASP A 79 5.01 -0.53 -31.90
CA ASP A 79 4.36 -0.76 -33.18
C ASP A 79 3.98 -2.24 -33.33
N TRP A 80 2.88 -2.50 -34.02
CA TRP A 80 2.39 -3.86 -34.31
C TRP A 80 3.39 -4.71 -35.12
N THR A 81 4.20 -4.08 -35.94
CA THR A 81 5.24 -4.77 -36.71
C THR A 81 6.30 -5.41 -35.79
N ARG A 82 6.49 -4.85 -34.59
CA ARG A 82 7.38 -5.39 -33.55
C ARG A 82 6.67 -6.42 -32.69
N ILE A 83 5.43 -6.16 -32.31
CA ILE A 83 4.69 -7.04 -31.39
C ILE A 83 4.26 -8.35 -32.09
N GLY A 84 3.82 -8.26 -33.35
CA GLY A 84 3.22 -9.36 -34.08
C GLY A 84 4.11 -10.63 -34.26
N PRO A 85 5.39 -10.48 -34.62
CA PRO A 85 6.29 -11.61 -34.77
C PRO A 85 6.66 -12.32 -33.47
N GLU A 86 6.63 -11.61 -32.35
CA GLU A 86 7.06 -12.11 -31.04
C GLU A 86 5.93 -12.87 -30.29
N VAL A 87 4.68 -12.55 -30.62
CA VAL A 87 3.52 -13.13 -29.94
C VAL A 87 3.09 -14.41 -30.66
N ARG A 88 3.63 -15.54 -30.24
CA ARG A 88 3.16 -16.87 -30.65
C ARG A 88 2.07 -17.33 -29.68
N LEU A 89 0.83 -17.42 -30.17
CA LEU A 89 -0.27 -18.02 -29.42
C LEU A 89 -0.04 -19.54 -29.28
N PRO A 90 0.00 -20.10 -28.07
CA PRO A 90 -0.01 -21.55 -27.91
C PRO A 90 -1.44 -22.07 -28.18
N GLY A 91 -1.57 -23.08 -29.06
CA GLY A 91 -2.82 -23.83 -29.30
C GLY A 91 -3.33 -23.78 -30.72
N PRO A 92 -4.45 -24.52 -31.04
CA PRO A 92 -4.98 -24.69 -32.40
C PRO A 92 -5.78 -23.48 -32.91
N VAL A 93 -5.82 -22.37 -32.20
CA VAL A 93 -6.46 -21.11 -32.65
C VAL A 93 -5.65 -20.61 -33.84
N ARG A 94 -6.31 -20.48 -34.99
CA ARG A 94 -5.66 -20.01 -36.21
C ARG A 94 -5.02 -18.61 -35.91
N PRO A 95 -3.66 -18.51 -35.99
CA PRO A 95 -2.96 -17.27 -35.57
C PRO A 95 -3.43 -16.01 -36.32
N ARG A 96 -3.95 -16.17 -37.54
CA ARG A 96 -4.40 -15.11 -38.42
C ARG A 96 -5.62 -14.33 -37.88
N THR A 97 -6.60 -15.01 -37.33
CA THR A 97 -7.90 -14.35 -37.02
C THR A 97 -7.84 -13.42 -35.79
N LEU A 98 -7.09 -13.78 -34.78
CA LEU A 98 -6.95 -12.91 -33.57
C LEU A 98 -5.98 -11.75 -33.87
N HIS A 99 -4.89 -12.04 -34.54
CA HIS A 99 -3.85 -11.11 -34.94
C HIS A 99 -4.38 -10.03 -35.91
N ASP A 100 -5.06 -10.43 -36.98
CA ASP A 100 -5.55 -9.50 -37.99
C ASP A 100 -6.71 -8.64 -37.47
N ALA A 101 -7.66 -9.19 -36.71
CA ALA A 101 -8.75 -8.46 -36.12
C ALA A 101 -8.29 -7.46 -35.05
N VAL A 102 -7.28 -7.80 -34.24
CA VAL A 102 -6.64 -6.92 -33.27
C VAL A 102 -5.88 -5.80 -33.99
N LEU A 103 -5.16 -6.12 -35.04
CA LEU A 103 -4.40 -5.15 -35.83
C LEU A 103 -5.30 -4.13 -36.54
N GLU A 104 -6.32 -4.58 -37.27
CA GLU A 104 -7.25 -3.67 -37.97
C GLU A 104 -8.04 -2.77 -37.02
N GLY A 105 -8.50 -3.31 -35.89
CA GLY A 105 -9.27 -2.56 -34.92
C GLY A 105 -8.48 -1.49 -34.18
N LEU A 106 -7.21 -1.74 -33.88
CA LEU A 106 -6.36 -0.81 -33.10
C LEU A 106 -5.67 0.25 -33.94
N VAL A 107 -5.46 0.01 -35.21
CA VAL A 107 -4.92 1.03 -36.14
C VAL A 107 -5.92 2.13 -36.41
N THR A 108 -7.22 1.86 -36.29
CA THR A 108 -8.28 2.78 -36.73
C THR A 108 -9.08 3.44 -35.60
N LYS A 109 -8.95 2.98 -34.36
CA LYS A 109 -9.76 3.51 -33.22
C LYS A 109 -8.89 4.10 -32.12
N PRO A 110 -9.22 5.32 -31.64
CA PRO A 110 -8.62 5.86 -30.43
C PRO A 110 -8.99 5.02 -29.20
N LEU A 111 -8.21 5.20 -28.12
CA LEU A 111 -8.58 4.64 -26.80
C LEU A 111 -10.03 5.01 -26.47
N PRO A 112 -10.79 4.11 -25.79
CA PRO A 112 -12.13 4.45 -25.36
C PRO A 112 -12.10 5.70 -24.48
N GLU A 113 -12.68 6.79 -24.98
CA GLU A 113 -12.89 7.96 -24.15
C GLU A 113 -13.95 7.65 -23.09
N PRO A 114 -13.72 8.09 -21.84
CA PRO A 114 -14.73 7.97 -20.80
C PRO A 114 -15.98 8.75 -21.20
N PRO A 115 -17.21 8.28 -20.87
CA PRO A 115 -18.44 8.95 -21.21
C PRO A 115 -18.48 10.38 -20.66
N ALA A 116 -19.09 11.30 -21.41
CA ALA A 116 -19.28 12.68 -20.98
C ALA A 116 -20.08 12.76 -19.67
N ALA A 117 -19.75 13.73 -18.82
CA ALA A 117 -20.31 13.85 -17.48
C ALA A 117 -21.69 14.52 -17.51
N GLU A 118 -22.77 13.74 -17.59
CA GLU A 118 -24.15 14.27 -17.56
C GLU A 118 -24.94 13.84 -16.30
N SER A 119 -24.43 12.88 -15.51
CA SER A 119 -25.08 12.38 -14.29
C SER A 119 -24.04 11.86 -13.27
N PRO A 120 -24.40 11.67 -11.97
CA PRO A 120 -23.53 11.04 -10.98
C PRO A 120 -23.03 9.66 -11.40
N ASP A 121 -23.87 8.87 -12.06
CA ASP A 121 -23.49 7.56 -12.60
C ASP A 121 -22.45 7.69 -13.71
N SER A 122 -22.51 8.77 -14.51
CA SER A 122 -21.50 9.05 -15.53
C SER A 122 -20.16 9.48 -14.93
N LEU A 123 -20.14 10.16 -13.78
CA LEU A 123 -18.91 10.47 -13.04
C LEU A 123 -18.21 9.19 -12.57
N VAL A 124 -18.97 8.30 -11.93
CA VAL A 124 -18.44 7.01 -11.45
C VAL A 124 -17.86 6.20 -12.61
N GLU A 125 -18.59 6.07 -13.71
CA GLU A 125 -18.17 5.32 -14.89
C GLU A 125 -16.92 5.96 -15.55
N ARG A 126 -16.90 7.29 -15.65
CA ARG A 126 -15.78 8.07 -16.19
C ARG A 126 -14.50 7.84 -15.36
N LEU A 127 -14.58 8.01 -14.04
CA LEU A 127 -13.41 7.82 -13.16
C LEU A 127 -12.98 6.34 -13.08
N ALA A 128 -13.95 5.43 -12.99
CA ALA A 128 -13.67 3.99 -13.00
C ALA A 128 -12.94 3.55 -14.28
N THR A 129 -13.34 4.13 -15.42
CA THR A 129 -12.71 3.85 -16.72
C THR A 129 -11.32 4.47 -16.79
N ARG A 130 -11.22 5.78 -16.49
CA ARG A 130 -9.97 6.54 -16.59
C ARG A 130 -8.85 5.93 -15.76
N TYR A 131 -9.14 5.54 -14.51
CA TYR A 131 -8.15 5.00 -13.56
C TYR A 131 -8.23 3.47 -13.41
N SER A 132 -8.99 2.81 -14.27
CA SER A 132 -9.11 1.36 -14.28
C SER A 132 -9.49 0.75 -12.94
N PHE A 133 -10.56 1.26 -12.30
CA PHE A 133 -11.12 0.74 -11.04
C PHE A 133 -12.39 -0.06 -11.26
N PRO A 134 -12.74 -1.00 -10.34
CA PRO A 134 -14.07 -1.60 -10.30
C PRO A 134 -15.14 -0.54 -10.04
N GLY A 135 -16.23 -0.53 -10.82
CA GLY A 135 -17.30 0.47 -10.70
C GLY A 135 -17.88 0.54 -9.28
N TRP A 136 -18.13 -0.60 -8.62
CA TRP A 136 -18.65 -0.64 -7.25
C TRP A 136 -17.73 0.04 -6.24
N LEU A 137 -16.39 -0.11 -6.39
CA LEU A 137 -15.41 0.54 -5.51
C LEU A 137 -15.36 2.04 -5.77
N THR A 138 -15.37 2.45 -7.05
CA THR A 138 -15.44 3.86 -7.44
C THR A 138 -16.70 4.54 -6.90
N GLN A 139 -17.86 3.89 -7.02
CA GLN A 139 -19.12 4.38 -6.47
C GLN A 139 -19.03 4.57 -4.95
N ARG A 140 -18.44 3.62 -4.24
CA ARG A 140 -18.27 3.69 -2.79
C ARG A 140 -17.35 4.86 -2.38
N LEU A 141 -16.24 5.05 -3.10
CA LEU A 141 -15.34 6.17 -2.86
C LEU A 141 -16.00 7.51 -3.21
N ALA A 142 -16.81 7.58 -4.25
CA ALA A 142 -17.54 8.80 -4.65
C ALA A 142 -18.61 9.24 -3.62
N GLN A 143 -19.09 8.36 -2.77
CA GLN A 143 -19.98 8.70 -1.65
C GLN A 143 -19.24 9.41 -0.50
N VAL A 144 -17.90 9.30 -0.46
CA VAL A 144 -17.07 9.80 0.64
C VAL A 144 -16.26 11.01 0.25
N TYR A 145 -15.68 10.99 -0.95
CA TYR A 145 -14.73 12.00 -1.40
C TYR A 145 -15.36 12.92 -2.46
N PRO A 146 -15.21 14.26 -2.32
CA PRO A 146 -15.54 15.19 -3.40
C PRO A 146 -14.80 14.83 -4.68
N GLU A 147 -15.37 15.13 -5.84
CA GLU A 147 -14.86 14.73 -7.17
C GLU A 147 -13.36 15.03 -7.35
N ALA A 148 -12.92 16.25 -7.03
CA ALA A 148 -11.52 16.64 -7.19
C ALA A 148 -10.56 15.80 -6.31
N THR A 149 -10.95 15.52 -5.06
CA THR A 149 -10.19 14.69 -4.14
C THR A 149 -10.18 13.24 -4.63
N LEU A 150 -11.33 12.72 -5.06
CA LEU A 150 -11.48 11.38 -5.58
C LEU A 150 -10.62 11.16 -6.82
N ALA A 151 -10.66 12.07 -7.78
CA ALA A 151 -9.85 11.98 -8.99
C ALA A 151 -8.35 11.96 -8.69
N GLY A 152 -7.88 12.85 -7.80
CA GLY A 152 -6.48 12.89 -7.38
C GLY A 152 -6.06 11.61 -6.61
N LEU A 153 -6.92 11.11 -5.73
CA LEU A 153 -6.70 9.86 -5.00
C LEU A 153 -6.59 8.67 -5.96
N MET A 154 -7.55 8.51 -6.87
CA MET A 154 -7.57 7.41 -7.84
C MET A 154 -6.37 7.48 -8.80
N ALA A 155 -5.99 8.67 -9.26
CA ALA A 155 -4.79 8.87 -10.08
C ALA A 155 -3.55 8.37 -9.35
N SER A 156 -3.33 8.81 -8.11
CA SER A 156 -2.17 8.40 -7.30
C SER A 156 -2.14 6.92 -6.97
N LEU A 157 -3.31 6.28 -6.82
CA LEU A 157 -3.43 4.85 -6.57
C LEU A 157 -3.28 4.00 -7.85
N ASP A 158 -3.35 4.63 -9.02
CA ASP A 158 -3.18 3.98 -10.33
C ASP A 158 -1.78 4.19 -10.92
N GLU A 159 -0.96 5.07 -10.35
CA GLU A 159 0.43 5.29 -10.76
C GLU A 159 1.40 4.31 -10.10
N GLU A 160 2.57 4.11 -10.72
CA GLU A 160 3.65 3.38 -10.07
C GLU A 160 4.18 4.21 -8.88
N PRO A 161 4.18 3.66 -7.65
CA PRO A 161 4.53 4.45 -6.49
C PRO A 161 6.03 4.75 -6.46
N ALA A 162 6.37 6.00 -6.14
CA ALA A 162 7.74 6.37 -5.86
C ALA A 162 8.31 5.54 -4.70
N LEU A 163 9.63 5.32 -4.73
CA LEU A 163 10.30 4.57 -3.69
C LEU A 163 10.64 5.51 -2.53
N HIS A 164 10.03 5.24 -1.36
CA HIS A 164 10.26 6.00 -0.14
C HIS A 164 11.11 5.21 0.86
N PHE A 165 11.96 5.93 1.57
CA PHE A 165 12.82 5.39 2.60
C PHE A 165 12.63 6.18 3.90
N ARG A 166 12.82 5.50 5.02
CA ARG A 166 12.98 6.12 6.33
C ARG A 166 14.45 6.13 6.71
N VAL A 167 14.96 7.29 7.08
CA VAL A 167 16.29 7.44 7.70
C VAL A 167 16.22 6.92 9.13
N ARG A 168 17.26 6.21 9.55
CA ARG A 168 17.36 5.60 10.87
C ARG A 168 18.49 6.20 11.70
N PRO A 169 18.32 6.31 13.02
CA PRO A 169 19.41 6.72 13.92
C PRO A 169 20.66 5.83 13.75
N PRO A 170 21.83 6.38 14.06
CA PRO A 170 22.15 7.73 14.51
C PRO A 170 22.41 8.73 13.37
N GLY A 171 21.81 8.59 12.20
CA GLY A 171 21.92 9.54 11.08
C GLY A 171 20.83 10.60 11.10
N THR A 172 21.15 11.79 10.60
CA THR A 172 20.15 12.79 10.24
C THR A 172 19.79 12.66 8.77
N ARG A 173 18.59 13.12 8.39
CA ARG A 173 18.12 13.10 7.00
C ARG A 173 19.08 13.83 6.07
N ASP A 174 19.56 15.01 6.48
CA ASP A 174 20.47 15.84 5.66
C ASP A 174 21.83 15.18 5.43
N ALA A 175 22.38 14.54 6.46
CA ALA A 175 23.64 13.79 6.33
C ALA A 175 23.49 12.59 5.37
N VAL A 176 22.35 11.91 5.40
CA VAL A 176 22.04 10.79 4.49
C VAL A 176 21.84 11.29 3.06
N LEU A 177 21.13 12.42 2.87
CA LEU A 177 20.98 13.05 1.55
C LEU A 177 22.32 13.45 0.95
N ALA A 178 23.20 14.09 1.72
CA ALA A 178 24.54 14.46 1.29
C ALA A 178 25.37 13.22 0.89
N ALA A 179 25.29 12.15 1.67
CA ALA A 179 26.00 10.90 1.37
C ALA A 179 25.48 10.24 0.08
N LEU A 180 24.16 10.21 -0.15
CA LEU A 180 23.56 9.70 -1.38
C LEU A 180 23.96 10.52 -2.60
N ALA A 181 23.93 11.85 -2.48
CA ALA A 181 24.35 12.76 -3.56
C ALA A 181 25.81 12.54 -3.96
N ALA A 182 26.71 12.34 -2.97
CA ALA A 182 28.12 12.02 -3.22
C ALA A 182 28.32 10.68 -3.96
N GLU A 183 27.36 9.77 -3.87
CA GLU A 183 27.34 8.48 -4.61
C GLU A 183 26.56 8.56 -5.93
N GLY A 184 26.08 9.75 -6.32
CA GLY A 184 25.32 9.99 -7.55
C GLY A 184 23.88 9.41 -7.49
N VAL A 185 23.33 9.25 -6.29
CA VAL A 185 21.94 8.84 -6.07
C VAL A 185 21.09 10.08 -5.83
N ALA A 186 20.15 10.36 -6.73
CA ALA A 186 19.20 11.45 -6.59
C ALA A 186 18.13 11.10 -5.57
N ALA A 187 18.11 11.79 -4.45
CA ALA A 187 17.12 11.65 -3.39
C ALA A 187 16.72 13.02 -2.86
N GLU A 188 15.48 13.14 -2.39
CA GLU A 188 14.93 14.37 -1.84
C GLU A 188 14.22 14.11 -0.51
N ALA A 189 14.18 15.13 0.35
CA ALA A 189 13.42 15.09 1.59
C ALA A 189 11.92 15.10 1.29
N VAL A 190 11.14 14.33 2.07
CA VAL A 190 9.68 14.44 2.08
C VAL A 190 9.27 15.34 3.25
N PRO A 191 8.75 16.56 3.00
CA PRO A 191 8.52 17.54 4.07
C PRO A 191 7.57 17.07 5.16
N CYS A 192 6.49 16.34 4.78
CA CYS A 192 5.46 15.88 5.70
C CYS A 192 5.86 14.68 6.59
N ALA A 193 7.12 14.23 6.53
CA ALA A 193 7.61 13.17 7.40
C ALA A 193 9.10 13.41 7.69
N PRO A 194 9.52 13.56 8.98
CA PRO A 194 10.84 14.08 9.32
C PRO A 194 12.00 13.22 8.86
N ASP A 195 11.81 11.90 8.81
CA ASP A 195 12.83 10.94 8.42
C ASP A 195 12.65 10.40 6.99
N ALA A 196 11.65 10.90 6.25
CA ALA A 196 11.33 10.36 4.95
C ALA A 196 12.19 10.95 3.84
N LEU A 197 12.67 10.06 2.96
CA LEU A 197 13.30 10.38 1.69
C LEU A 197 12.50 9.76 0.55
N ARG A 198 12.45 10.47 -0.57
CA ARG A 198 12.00 9.97 -1.86
C ARG A 198 13.19 9.80 -2.78
N VAL A 199 13.26 8.68 -3.47
CA VAL A 199 14.24 8.43 -4.53
C VAL A 199 13.53 8.52 -5.86
N ALA A 200 13.95 9.46 -6.70
CA ALA A 200 13.29 9.76 -7.96
C ALA A 200 13.45 8.65 -9.01
N ASP A 201 14.61 8.01 -9.01
CA ASP A 201 14.91 6.87 -9.87
C ASP A 201 15.08 5.62 -9.00
N ALA A 202 14.24 4.62 -9.22
CA ALA A 202 14.34 3.30 -8.59
C ALA A 202 15.61 2.53 -9.03
N SER A 203 16.69 3.27 -9.32
CA SER A 203 17.95 2.70 -9.73
C SER A 203 18.48 1.75 -8.66
N HIS A 204 19.09 0.65 -9.09
CA HIS A 204 19.75 -0.29 -8.18
C HIS A 204 20.81 0.36 -7.29
N ARG A 205 21.30 1.56 -7.66
CA ARG A 205 22.33 2.32 -6.96
C ARG A 205 21.99 2.59 -5.50
N ILE A 206 20.71 2.89 -5.17
CA ILE A 206 20.32 3.13 -3.78
C ILE A 206 20.58 1.91 -2.90
N PHE A 207 20.28 0.70 -3.40
CA PHE A 207 20.48 -0.55 -2.65
C PHE A 207 21.97 -0.92 -2.52
N GLU A 208 22.82 -0.39 -3.38
CA GLU A 208 24.27 -0.58 -3.34
C GLU A 208 24.99 0.51 -2.53
N SER A 209 24.29 1.59 -2.18
CA SER A 209 24.85 2.73 -1.45
C SER A 209 25.40 2.34 -0.07
N ARG A 210 26.41 3.11 0.40
CA ARG A 210 27.01 2.89 1.72
C ARG A 210 26.00 3.08 2.84
N VAL A 211 25.09 4.05 2.71
CA VAL A 211 24.05 4.31 3.72
C VAL A 211 23.07 3.14 3.82
N MET A 212 22.73 2.49 2.71
CA MET A 212 21.89 1.30 2.70
C MET A 212 22.62 0.09 3.31
N LYS A 213 23.87 -0.16 2.91
CA LYS A 213 24.73 -1.22 3.48
C LYS A 213 24.98 -1.01 4.98
N ALA A 214 25.13 0.24 5.41
CA ALA A 214 25.26 0.61 6.82
C ALA A 214 23.92 0.58 7.59
N ARG A 215 22.81 0.15 6.96
CA ARG A 215 21.46 0.05 7.55
C ARG A 215 20.92 1.37 8.10
N ARG A 216 21.32 2.49 7.47
CA ARG A 216 20.83 3.85 7.78
C ARG A 216 19.51 4.16 7.09
N LEU A 217 19.09 3.32 6.15
CA LEU A 217 17.85 3.44 5.40
C LEU A 217 17.02 2.17 5.54
N GLN A 218 15.72 2.39 5.63
CA GLN A 218 14.69 1.36 5.57
C GLN A 218 13.69 1.73 4.48
N VAL A 219 13.41 0.81 3.55
CA VAL A 219 12.30 1.00 2.60
C VAL A 219 11.00 1.04 3.39
N GLN A 220 10.32 2.18 3.39
CA GLN A 220 9.06 2.36 4.12
C GLN A 220 8.24 3.49 3.51
N ASP A 221 6.95 3.23 3.30
CA ASP A 221 5.99 4.24 2.83
C ASP A 221 5.86 5.39 3.83
N VAL A 222 5.61 6.60 3.31
CA VAL A 222 5.47 7.82 4.13
C VAL A 222 4.34 7.67 5.14
N GLY A 223 3.18 7.18 4.72
CA GLY A 223 2.05 6.97 5.64
C GLY A 223 2.36 5.97 6.75
N SER A 224 3.15 4.91 6.48
CA SER A 224 3.64 4.00 7.52
C SER A 224 4.57 4.69 8.52
N GLN A 225 5.38 5.66 8.09
CA GLN A 225 6.22 6.47 8.98
C GLN A 225 5.36 7.38 9.85
N LEU A 226 4.34 8.02 9.27
CA LEU A 226 3.39 8.88 9.99
C LEU A 226 2.57 8.11 11.04
N ILE A 227 2.25 6.82 10.80
CA ILE A 227 1.63 5.96 11.82
C ILE A 227 2.55 5.79 13.04
N VAL A 228 3.86 5.62 12.83
CA VAL A 228 4.81 5.56 13.96
C VAL A 228 4.83 6.89 14.73
N LEU A 229 4.78 8.02 14.04
CA LEU A 229 4.65 9.34 14.68
C LEU A 229 3.32 9.48 15.44
N ALA A 230 2.22 8.91 14.93
CA ALA A 230 0.94 8.90 15.63
C ALA A 230 0.99 8.13 16.97
N CYS A 231 1.99 7.24 17.16
CA CYS A 231 2.21 6.56 18.43
C CYS A 231 2.84 7.47 19.50
N LEU A 232 3.42 8.61 19.12
CA LEU A 232 4.00 9.55 20.09
C LEU A 232 2.89 10.25 20.87
N PRO A 233 3.00 10.34 22.21
CA PRO A 233 2.08 11.15 23.00
C PRO A 233 2.20 12.64 22.65
N PRO A 234 1.16 13.46 22.89
CA PRO A 234 1.22 14.91 22.67
C PRO A 234 2.42 15.56 23.38
N GLY A 235 3.21 16.33 22.62
CA GLY A 235 4.38 17.03 23.16
C GLY A 235 5.51 16.16 23.70
N GLY A 236 5.46 14.82 23.50
CA GLY A 236 6.44 13.86 24.00
C GLY A 236 7.00 12.93 22.93
N GLY A 237 7.92 12.05 23.35
CA GLY A 237 8.49 10.98 22.55
C GLY A 237 8.16 9.61 23.14
N LEU A 238 8.63 8.56 22.47
CA LEU A 238 8.51 7.18 22.96
C LEU A 238 9.75 6.74 23.75
N GLU A 239 10.76 7.58 23.92
CA GLU A 239 12.02 7.19 24.57
C GLU A 239 11.79 6.60 25.94
N GLY A 240 12.30 5.40 26.18
CA GLY A 240 12.17 4.69 27.44
C GLY A 240 10.83 4.00 27.67
N LEU A 241 9.82 4.20 26.83
CA LEU A 241 8.50 3.57 27.00
C LEU A 241 8.50 2.11 26.54
N ALA A 242 7.49 1.39 27.04
CA ALA A 242 7.15 0.04 26.58
C ALA A 242 6.02 0.14 25.55
N VAL A 243 6.29 -0.33 24.34
CA VAL A 243 5.37 -0.27 23.19
C VAL A 243 5.08 -1.68 22.70
N ALA A 244 3.83 -1.97 22.33
CA ALA A 244 3.46 -3.20 21.63
C ALA A 244 3.07 -2.91 20.18
N ASP A 245 3.49 -3.79 19.26
CA ASP A 245 3.04 -3.85 17.87
C ASP A 245 2.35 -5.21 17.66
N VAL A 246 1.02 -5.23 17.78
CA VAL A 246 0.25 -6.51 17.82
C VAL A 246 -0.09 -7.06 16.44
N CYS A 247 0.21 -6.30 15.38
CA CYS A 247 0.05 -6.71 13.99
C CYS A 247 1.35 -6.43 13.21
N ALA A 248 2.48 -6.84 13.76
CA ALA A 248 3.82 -6.46 13.31
C ALA A 248 4.12 -6.81 11.84
N GLY A 249 3.41 -7.76 11.26
CA GLY A 249 3.67 -8.19 9.89
C GLY A 249 5.12 -8.60 9.71
N ALA A 250 5.77 -8.04 8.69
CA ALA A 250 7.20 -8.23 8.43
C ALA A 250 8.09 -7.20 9.19
N GLY A 251 7.58 -6.51 10.21
CA GLY A 251 8.36 -5.65 11.11
C GLY A 251 8.60 -4.23 10.62
N GLY A 252 7.89 -3.76 9.59
CA GLY A 252 8.12 -2.43 9.02
C GLY A 252 7.95 -1.29 10.03
N LYS A 253 6.84 -1.26 10.76
CA LYS A 253 6.54 -0.29 11.81
C LYS A 253 7.26 -0.63 13.13
N THR A 254 7.42 -1.93 13.42
CA THR A 254 8.20 -2.41 14.58
C THR A 254 9.60 -1.80 14.63
N LEU A 255 10.31 -1.74 13.47
CA LEU A 255 11.63 -1.11 13.39
C LEU A 255 11.55 0.40 13.71
N GLY A 256 10.51 1.09 13.21
CA GLY A 256 10.28 2.51 13.50
C GLY A 256 10.02 2.77 14.99
N LEU A 257 9.17 1.95 15.59
CA LEU A 257 8.90 2.00 17.04
C LEU A 257 10.17 1.72 17.85
N ALA A 258 10.98 0.74 17.43
CA ALA A 258 12.24 0.42 18.11
C ALA A 258 13.25 1.58 18.07
N ASP A 259 13.35 2.30 16.94
CA ASP A 259 14.16 3.49 16.84
C ASP A 259 13.62 4.62 17.75
N ALA A 260 12.30 4.78 17.82
CA ALA A 260 11.64 5.81 18.62
C ALA A 260 11.70 5.60 20.14
N VAL A 261 11.64 4.34 20.61
CA VAL A 261 11.76 4.03 22.05
C VAL A 261 13.21 4.10 22.54
N GLY A 262 14.17 4.06 21.62
CA GLY A 262 15.59 4.11 21.93
C GLY A 262 16.09 2.90 22.72
N ALA A 263 17.31 3.00 23.24
CA ALA A 263 17.96 1.89 23.94
C ALA A 263 17.37 1.56 25.32
N LYS A 264 16.67 2.53 25.93
CA LYS A 264 16.06 2.40 27.28
C LYS A 264 14.63 1.86 27.23
N GLY A 265 13.94 1.98 26.08
CA GLY A 265 12.60 1.46 25.89
C GLY A 265 12.58 0.01 25.42
N ARG A 266 11.38 -0.50 25.18
CA ARG A 266 11.19 -1.85 24.63
C ARG A 266 10.01 -1.89 23.67
N VAL A 267 10.12 -2.76 22.66
CA VAL A 267 9.03 -3.08 21.73
C VAL A 267 8.69 -4.55 21.84
N LEU A 268 7.41 -4.86 22.06
CA LEU A 268 6.85 -6.20 22.10
C LEU A 268 6.06 -6.44 20.82
N ALA A 269 6.58 -7.26 19.91
CA ALA A 269 5.99 -7.47 18.60
C ALA A 269 5.28 -8.83 18.51
N GLY A 270 4.04 -8.80 17.98
CA GLY A 270 3.22 -9.98 17.72
C GLY A 270 2.54 -9.93 16.36
N ASP A 271 2.25 -11.08 15.76
CA ASP A 271 1.43 -11.22 14.55
C ASP A 271 0.80 -12.61 14.52
N ARG A 272 -0.44 -12.71 14.01
CA ARG A 272 -1.12 -14.00 13.82
C ARG A 272 -0.41 -14.91 12.82
N SER A 273 0.27 -14.32 11.85
CA SER A 273 1.04 -15.03 10.82
C SER A 273 2.45 -15.35 11.32
N LYS A 274 2.69 -16.60 11.71
CA LYS A 274 4.02 -17.09 12.12
C LYS A 274 5.09 -16.81 11.06
N ARG A 275 4.73 -16.90 9.78
CA ARG A 275 5.65 -16.64 8.66
C ARG A 275 6.07 -15.17 8.64
N ARG A 276 5.11 -14.22 8.69
CA ARG A 276 5.42 -12.79 8.70
C ARG A 276 6.21 -12.39 9.95
N LEU A 277 5.90 -13.00 11.08
CA LEU A 277 6.62 -12.76 12.32
C LEU A 277 8.08 -13.30 12.26
N ALA A 278 8.33 -14.38 11.52
CA ALA A 278 9.68 -14.84 11.23
C ALA A 278 10.48 -13.83 10.41
N ASP A 279 9.88 -13.26 9.38
CA ASP A 279 10.47 -12.18 8.57
C ASP A 279 10.79 -10.94 9.45
N ALA A 280 9.87 -10.58 10.38
CA ALA A 280 10.10 -9.49 11.33
C ALA A 280 11.28 -9.78 12.28
N ARG A 281 11.39 -11.00 12.80
CA ARG A 281 12.51 -11.44 13.67
C ARG A 281 13.86 -11.36 12.94
N GLU A 282 13.89 -11.79 11.70
CA GLU A 282 15.09 -11.71 10.87
C GLU A 282 15.52 -10.26 10.66
N ARG A 283 14.59 -9.38 10.29
CA ARG A 283 14.87 -7.96 10.11
C ARG A 283 15.34 -7.30 11.41
N VAL A 284 14.69 -7.54 12.54
CA VAL A 284 15.11 -7.02 13.85
C VAL A 284 16.54 -7.45 14.18
N ARG A 285 16.90 -8.71 13.93
CA ARG A 285 18.26 -9.22 14.10
C ARG A 285 19.23 -8.54 13.14
N GLU A 286 18.85 -8.42 11.87
CA GLU A 286 19.64 -7.78 10.84
C GLU A 286 19.96 -6.31 11.18
N PHE A 287 18.99 -5.59 11.76
CA PHE A 287 19.15 -4.20 12.17
C PHE A 287 19.73 -4.05 13.60
N GLY A 288 20.03 -5.13 14.29
CA GLY A 288 20.68 -5.13 15.60
C GLY A 288 19.85 -4.55 16.74
N LEU A 289 18.52 -4.62 16.65
CA LEU A 289 17.57 -3.99 17.57
C LEU A 289 17.31 -4.89 18.80
N LYS A 290 18.14 -4.77 19.84
CA LYS A 290 18.09 -5.58 21.05
C LYS A 290 16.87 -5.31 21.93
N GLN A 291 16.25 -4.12 21.82
CA GLN A 291 15.06 -3.69 22.56
C GLN A 291 13.76 -4.31 22.03
N VAL A 292 13.79 -5.10 20.95
CA VAL A 292 12.60 -5.75 20.39
C VAL A 292 12.52 -7.20 20.85
N ALA A 293 11.37 -7.57 21.41
CA ALA A 293 11.05 -8.95 21.81
C ALA A 293 9.76 -9.43 21.11
N PHE A 294 9.60 -10.74 21.02
CA PHE A 294 8.46 -11.39 20.34
C PHE A 294 7.80 -12.40 21.29
N PRO A 295 7.19 -11.94 22.38
CA PRO A 295 6.46 -12.82 23.29
C PRO A 295 5.17 -13.35 22.67
N HIS A 296 4.70 -14.49 23.17
CA HIS A 296 3.40 -15.04 22.79
C HIS A 296 2.72 -15.69 23.99
N PRO A 297 1.59 -15.16 24.47
CA PRO A 297 0.92 -13.91 24.02
C PRO A 297 1.76 -12.65 24.29
N VAL A 298 1.38 -11.53 23.66
CA VAL A 298 1.98 -10.21 23.95
C VAL A 298 1.36 -9.67 25.22
N PRO A 299 2.14 -9.37 26.30
CA PRO A 299 1.60 -8.88 27.57
C PRO A 299 1.24 -7.38 27.48
N LEU A 300 -0.02 -7.07 27.18
CA LEU A 300 -0.48 -5.70 26.94
C LEU A 300 -0.71 -4.88 28.20
N GLU A 301 -0.87 -5.52 29.35
CA GLU A 301 -1.00 -4.88 30.66
C GLU A 301 0.29 -4.17 31.10
N ALA A 302 1.42 -4.49 30.47
CA ALA A 302 2.74 -3.96 30.84
C ALA A 302 3.25 -2.87 29.87
N VAL A 303 2.41 -2.42 28.92
CA VAL A 303 2.83 -1.43 27.90
C VAL A 303 2.14 -0.09 28.06
N ASP A 304 2.78 0.96 27.55
CA ASP A 304 2.29 2.33 27.59
C ASP A 304 1.53 2.70 26.31
N VAL A 305 1.97 2.13 25.17
CA VAL A 305 1.36 2.34 23.85
C VAL A 305 1.22 1.02 23.11
N VAL A 306 0.07 0.79 22.50
CA VAL A 306 -0.19 -0.36 21.62
C VAL A 306 -0.50 0.14 20.22
N LEU A 307 0.29 -0.28 19.24
CA LEU A 307 -0.03 -0.12 17.82
C LEU A 307 -0.84 -1.32 17.34
N VAL A 308 -2.03 -1.04 16.81
CA VAL A 308 -2.91 -1.98 16.11
C VAL A 308 -2.94 -1.59 14.63
N ASP A 309 -1.91 -1.97 13.87
CA ASP A 309 -1.89 -1.83 12.41
C ASP A 309 -2.78 -2.94 11.81
N ALA A 310 -4.08 -2.71 11.85
CA ALA A 310 -5.09 -3.74 11.68
C ALA A 310 -5.10 -4.34 10.26
N PRO A 311 -5.36 -5.65 10.11
CA PRO A 311 -5.63 -6.23 8.79
C PRO A 311 -6.82 -5.52 8.16
N CYS A 312 -6.66 -5.07 6.89
CA CYS A 312 -7.64 -4.25 6.19
C CYS A 312 -7.67 -4.59 4.70
N SER A 313 -8.58 -3.93 3.97
CA SER A 313 -8.74 -4.11 2.52
C SER A 313 -7.49 -3.72 1.70
N GLY A 314 -6.59 -2.91 2.26
CA GLY A 314 -5.42 -2.42 1.56
C GLY A 314 -5.74 -1.41 0.45
N THR A 315 -6.92 -0.80 0.45
CA THR A 315 -7.35 0.15 -0.62
C THR A 315 -6.46 1.38 -0.73
N GLY A 316 -5.71 1.73 0.31
CA GLY A 316 -4.68 2.77 0.24
C GLY A 316 -3.35 2.30 -0.35
N SER A 317 -3.17 1.00 -0.59
CA SER A 317 -1.93 0.41 -1.10
C SER A 317 -2.03 -0.07 -2.55
N LEU A 318 -3.08 0.28 -3.28
CA LEU A 318 -3.36 -0.20 -4.63
C LEU A 318 -2.28 0.20 -5.64
N ALA A 319 -1.58 1.30 -5.43
CA ALA A 319 -0.43 1.67 -6.24
C ALA A 319 0.66 0.57 -6.25
N ARG A 320 0.88 -0.10 -5.11
CA ARG A 320 1.87 -1.19 -4.95
C ARG A 320 1.31 -2.57 -5.27
N GLU A 321 0.02 -2.78 -5.02
CA GLU A 321 -0.67 -4.06 -5.18
C GLU A 321 -1.95 -3.86 -6.03
N PRO A 322 -1.79 -3.51 -7.33
CA PRO A 322 -2.92 -3.11 -8.19
C PRO A 322 -3.94 -4.23 -8.45
N ASP A 323 -3.55 -5.48 -8.26
CA ASP A 323 -4.45 -6.63 -8.36
C ASP A 323 -5.47 -6.72 -7.21
N GLN A 324 -5.19 -6.09 -6.07
CA GLN A 324 -6.10 -6.11 -4.92
C GLN A 324 -7.46 -5.50 -5.25
N LYS A 325 -7.53 -4.39 -6.00
CA LYS A 325 -8.80 -3.75 -6.37
C LYS A 325 -9.77 -4.70 -7.08
N TRP A 326 -9.27 -5.72 -7.79
CA TRP A 326 -10.07 -6.70 -8.52
C TRP A 326 -10.52 -7.89 -7.67
N LYS A 327 -9.91 -8.10 -6.50
CA LYS A 327 -10.21 -9.18 -5.55
C LYS A 327 -11.13 -8.75 -4.42
N LEU A 328 -11.25 -7.44 -4.20
CA LEU A 328 -12.12 -6.88 -3.19
C LEU A 328 -13.60 -7.05 -3.54
N SER A 329 -14.42 -7.14 -2.50
CA SER A 329 -15.88 -7.10 -2.58
C SER A 329 -16.45 -6.39 -1.35
N ALA A 330 -17.69 -5.94 -1.42
CA ALA A 330 -18.38 -5.36 -0.26
C ALA A 330 -18.43 -6.34 0.93
N LYS A 331 -18.56 -7.64 0.66
CA LYS A 331 -18.53 -8.69 1.69
C LYS A 331 -17.16 -8.75 2.36
N ALA A 332 -16.08 -8.75 1.59
CA ALA A 332 -14.72 -8.78 2.15
C ALA A 332 -14.43 -7.56 3.04
N ILE A 333 -14.92 -6.37 2.66
CA ILE A 333 -14.78 -5.16 3.50
C ILE A 333 -15.55 -5.34 4.83
N ALA A 334 -16.75 -5.88 4.82
CA ALA A 334 -17.51 -6.15 6.05
C ALA A 334 -16.79 -7.18 6.96
N GLU A 335 -16.14 -8.18 6.39
CA GLU A 335 -15.34 -9.16 7.12
C GLU A 335 -14.09 -8.52 7.75
N PHE A 336 -13.42 -7.58 7.05
CA PHE A 336 -12.34 -6.80 7.63
C PHE A 336 -12.81 -5.92 8.78
N GLN A 337 -13.94 -5.22 8.63
CA GLN A 337 -14.53 -4.41 9.70
C GLN A 337 -14.82 -5.24 10.97
N ALA A 338 -15.40 -6.43 10.82
CA ALA A 338 -15.67 -7.33 11.94
C ALA A 338 -14.37 -7.74 12.65
N THR A 339 -13.36 -8.11 11.86
CA THR A 339 -12.04 -8.49 12.38
C THR A 339 -11.37 -7.33 13.12
N GLN A 340 -11.40 -6.11 12.56
CA GLN A 340 -10.85 -4.90 13.14
C GLN A 340 -11.54 -4.55 14.46
N SER A 341 -12.86 -4.60 14.48
CA SER A 341 -13.66 -4.31 15.69
C SER A 341 -13.37 -5.31 16.81
N THR A 342 -13.27 -6.59 16.48
CA THR A 342 -12.92 -7.65 17.44
C THR A 342 -11.51 -7.44 18.00
N LEU A 343 -10.53 -7.25 17.13
CA LEU A 343 -9.14 -7.05 17.52
C LEU A 343 -8.96 -5.82 18.42
N LEU A 344 -9.61 -4.71 18.07
CA LEU A 344 -9.54 -3.48 18.87
C LEU A 344 -10.15 -3.68 20.26
N ALA A 345 -11.28 -4.39 20.38
CA ALA A 345 -11.92 -4.72 21.65
C ALA A 345 -11.05 -5.67 22.50
N GLU A 346 -10.44 -6.69 21.88
CA GLU A 346 -9.53 -7.62 22.56
C GLU A 346 -8.30 -6.90 23.14
N VAL A 347 -7.71 -5.95 22.41
CA VAL A 347 -6.60 -5.13 22.86
C VAL A 347 -7.04 -4.21 24.01
N ALA A 348 -8.19 -3.54 23.86
CA ALA A 348 -8.73 -2.62 24.85
C ALA A 348 -8.98 -3.30 26.22
N GLY A 349 -9.44 -4.56 26.21
CA GLY A 349 -9.65 -5.33 27.43
C GLY A 349 -8.38 -5.65 28.23
N GLN A 350 -7.19 -5.54 27.60
CA GLN A 350 -5.93 -5.94 28.19
C GLN A 350 -5.01 -4.78 28.61
N VAL A 351 -5.16 -3.59 28.01
CA VAL A 351 -4.27 -2.47 28.30
C VAL A 351 -4.58 -1.85 29.66
N LYS A 352 -3.56 -1.33 30.35
CA LYS A 352 -3.71 -0.64 31.63
C LYS A 352 -4.41 0.72 31.50
N PRO A 353 -5.03 1.25 32.56
CA PRO A 353 -5.47 2.65 32.61
C PRO A 353 -4.32 3.61 32.25
N GLY A 354 -4.64 4.65 31.48
CA GLY A 354 -3.67 5.62 30.95
C GLY A 354 -2.89 5.16 29.72
N ALA A 355 -2.97 3.90 29.34
CA ALA A 355 -2.32 3.41 28.11
C ALA A 355 -3.03 3.95 26.85
N ARG A 356 -2.26 4.07 25.77
CA ARG A 356 -2.72 4.48 24.44
C ARG A 356 -2.83 3.32 23.49
N ILE A 357 -3.89 3.29 22.71
CA ILE A 357 -4.03 2.40 21.56
C ILE A 357 -4.02 3.26 20.31
N VAL A 358 -3.10 3.00 19.40
CA VAL A 358 -3.10 3.61 18.07
C VAL A 358 -3.67 2.58 17.10
N TYR A 359 -4.93 2.78 16.71
CA TYR A 359 -5.59 2.01 15.67
C TYR A 359 -5.18 2.57 14.33
N ALA A 360 -4.70 1.74 13.42
CA ALA A 360 -4.24 2.16 12.11
C ALA A 360 -4.63 1.16 11.01
N THR A 361 -4.78 1.67 9.78
CA THR A 361 -5.03 0.89 8.57
C THR A 361 -4.30 1.49 7.36
N CYS A 362 -4.08 0.69 6.33
CA CYS A 362 -3.76 1.16 4.97
C CYS A 362 -5.02 1.15 4.08
N SER A 363 -6.16 1.56 4.62
CA SER A 363 -7.43 1.70 3.91
C SER A 363 -7.81 3.17 3.73
N VAL A 364 -8.43 3.49 2.59
CA VAL A 364 -9.06 4.80 2.34
C VAL A 364 -10.56 4.76 2.55
N LEU A 365 -11.11 3.66 3.06
CA LEU A 365 -12.54 3.47 3.29
C LEU A 365 -12.92 3.85 4.73
N PRO A 366 -13.85 4.80 4.92
CA PRO A 366 -14.30 5.22 6.27
C PRO A 366 -14.82 4.08 7.12
N GLU A 367 -15.43 3.07 6.49
CA GLU A 367 -15.96 1.91 7.19
C GLU A 367 -14.91 1.14 7.97
N GLU A 368 -13.67 1.10 7.48
CA GLU A 368 -12.53 0.46 8.14
C GLU A 368 -11.77 1.42 9.04
N ASN A 369 -12.06 2.72 8.97
CA ASN A 369 -11.38 3.81 9.65
C ASN A 369 -12.27 4.40 10.76
N ASP A 370 -12.91 5.54 10.49
CA ASP A 370 -13.82 6.25 11.42
C ASP A 370 -14.90 5.33 11.97
N GLY A 371 -15.54 4.58 11.08
CA GLY A 371 -16.65 3.73 11.47
C GLY A 371 -16.25 2.62 12.45
N VAL A 372 -14.98 2.16 12.46
CA VAL A 372 -14.47 1.24 13.48
C VAL A 372 -14.25 1.99 14.79
N VAL A 373 -13.61 3.16 14.75
CA VAL A 373 -13.30 3.99 15.91
C VAL A 373 -14.56 4.46 16.62
N GLU A 374 -15.55 4.98 15.89
CA GLU A 374 -16.82 5.45 16.43
C GLU A 374 -17.60 4.34 17.12
N ARG A 375 -17.72 3.17 16.48
CA ARG A 375 -18.37 1.99 17.08
C ARG A 375 -17.63 1.49 18.32
N PHE A 376 -16.31 1.58 18.33
CA PHE A 376 -15.51 1.24 19.48
C PHE A 376 -15.79 2.18 20.65
N LEU A 377 -15.69 3.49 20.45
CA LEU A 377 -15.92 4.50 21.51
C LEU A 377 -17.34 4.44 22.07
N ALA A 378 -18.34 4.14 21.25
CA ALA A 378 -19.72 3.96 21.70
C ALA A 378 -19.89 2.77 22.66
N LYS A 379 -19.04 1.74 22.55
CA LYS A 379 -19.08 0.52 23.38
C LYS A 379 -18.11 0.55 24.56
N HIS A 380 -17.10 1.41 24.49
CA HIS A 380 -16.03 1.50 25.49
C HIS A 380 -15.95 2.93 26.06
N PRO A 381 -16.87 3.32 26.98
CA PRO A 381 -16.91 4.66 27.55
C PRO A 381 -15.70 4.97 28.45
N ASP A 382 -14.91 3.96 28.83
CA ASP A 382 -13.62 4.07 29.49
C ASP A 382 -12.47 4.50 28.57
N PHE A 383 -12.73 4.66 27.28
CA PHE A 383 -11.77 5.24 26.32
C PHE A 383 -12.21 6.62 25.85
N SER A 384 -11.25 7.41 25.41
CA SER A 384 -11.47 8.69 24.73
C SER A 384 -10.56 8.81 23.52
N LEU A 385 -11.01 9.57 22.53
CA LEU A 385 -10.21 9.92 21.37
C LEU A 385 -9.24 11.04 21.76
N GLU A 386 -7.94 10.85 21.48
CA GLU A 386 -6.89 11.85 21.65
C GLU A 386 -6.46 12.32 20.26
N PRO A 387 -6.50 13.64 19.96
CA PRO A 387 -6.16 14.11 18.62
C PRO A 387 -4.73 13.72 18.21
N VAL A 388 -4.60 13.20 16.98
CA VAL A 388 -3.29 12.99 16.35
C VAL A 388 -2.80 14.34 15.83
N GLY A 389 -1.49 14.57 15.87
CA GLY A 389 -0.88 15.78 15.34
C GLY A 389 -0.82 16.94 16.34
N GLU A 390 -1.36 16.80 17.55
CA GLU A 390 -1.15 17.78 18.59
C GLU A 390 0.34 17.92 18.92
N GLY A 391 0.85 19.16 18.82
CA GLY A 391 2.27 19.45 18.99
C GLY A 391 3.18 19.10 17.81
N TRP A 392 2.61 18.61 16.72
CA TRP A 392 3.38 18.39 15.49
C TRP A 392 3.71 19.69 14.77
N ALA A 393 4.89 19.75 14.15
CA ALA A 393 5.28 20.87 13.30
C ALA A 393 4.30 21.06 12.12
N PRO A 394 4.12 22.29 11.61
CA PRO A 394 3.13 22.59 10.57
C PRO A 394 3.21 21.71 9.32
N GLU A 395 4.40 21.36 8.89
CA GLU A 395 4.64 20.50 7.73
C GLU A 395 4.15 19.06 7.93
N LEU A 396 4.05 18.60 9.18
CA LEU A 396 3.53 17.27 9.53
C LEU A 396 2.00 17.26 9.61
N GLN A 397 1.36 18.44 9.73
CA GLN A 397 -0.10 18.58 9.81
C GLN A 397 -0.80 18.26 8.48
N VAL A 398 -0.06 18.17 7.38
CA VAL A 398 -0.60 17.90 6.03
C VAL A 398 -1.44 16.60 5.98
N GLY A 399 -1.08 15.60 6.79
CA GLY A 399 -1.80 14.33 6.89
C GLY A 399 -2.87 14.32 8.00
N VAL A 400 -3.05 15.40 8.75
CA VAL A 400 -4.03 15.46 9.87
C VAL A 400 -5.37 15.99 9.36
N ASP A 401 -6.46 15.33 9.76
CA ASP A 401 -7.84 15.72 9.46
C ASP A 401 -8.71 15.50 10.70
N GLY A 402 -9.12 16.62 11.33
CA GLY A 402 -9.77 16.57 12.61
C GLY A 402 -8.89 15.89 13.67
N PRO A 403 -9.40 14.90 14.43
CA PRO A 403 -8.61 14.20 15.43
C PRO A 403 -7.77 13.04 14.87
N TYR A 404 -7.81 12.80 13.56
CA TYR A 404 -7.25 11.62 12.92
C TYR A 404 -6.02 11.95 12.07
N LEU A 405 -5.15 10.97 11.89
CA LEU A 405 -4.23 10.94 10.77
C LEU A 405 -4.98 10.36 9.55
N ARG A 406 -5.05 11.13 8.45
CA ARG A 406 -5.53 10.73 7.11
C ARG A 406 -4.48 11.09 6.08
N ALA A 407 -3.47 10.26 6.01
CA ALA A 407 -2.44 10.41 5.00
C ALA A 407 -2.98 9.93 3.64
N LEU A 408 -3.54 10.84 2.86
CA LEU A 408 -4.13 10.54 1.54
C LEU A 408 -3.31 11.17 0.42
N PRO A 409 -2.93 10.39 -0.61
CA PRO A 409 -2.32 10.96 -1.81
C PRO A 409 -3.36 11.76 -2.64
N PRO A 410 -2.95 12.76 -3.43
CA PRO A 410 -1.56 13.21 -3.60
C PRO A 410 -1.05 14.13 -2.49
N ARG A 411 -1.89 14.51 -1.53
CA ARG A 411 -1.57 15.47 -0.45
C ARG A 411 -0.41 14.96 0.43
N VAL A 412 -0.44 13.68 0.81
CA VAL A 412 0.68 12.97 1.43
C VAL A 412 1.20 11.96 0.40
N PRO A 413 2.47 12.01 -0.03
CA PRO A 413 2.99 11.11 -1.04
C PRO A 413 3.03 9.66 -0.53
N GLY A 414 2.83 8.71 -1.43
CA GLY A 414 2.80 7.28 -1.11
C GLY A 414 1.39 6.70 -1.11
N GLY A 415 1.12 5.76 -0.21
CA GLY A 415 -0.19 5.13 -0.06
C GLY A 415 -1.17 5.92 0.80
N GLY A 416 -2.45 5.50 0.79
CA GLY A 416 -3.46 6.01 1.72
C GLY A 416 -3.37 5.29 3.07
N PHE A 417 -3.32 6.05 4.16
CA PHE A 417 -3.26 5.52 5.53
C PHE A 417 -4.15 6.30 6.48
N PHE A 418 -4.59 5.61 7.51
CA PHE A 418 -5.38 6.17 8.60
C PHE A 418 -4.79 5.78 9.95
N ALA A 419 -4.87 6.68 10.94
CA ALA A 419 -4.67 6.34 12.33
C ALA A 419 -5.54 7.18 13.27
N ALA A 420 -5.98 6.55 14.36
CA ALA A 420 -6.67 7.17 15.49
C ALA A 420 -5.97 6.81 16.79
N ARG A 421 -5.85 7.74 17.70
CA ARG A 421 -5.26 7.55 19.03
C ARG A 421 -6.36 7.50 20.08
N LEU A 422 -6.43 6.39 20.78
CA LEU A 422 -7.41 6.10 21.83
C LEU A 422 -6.69 5.99 23.14
N VAL A 423 -7.18 6.67 24.17
CA VAL A 423 -6.57 6.64 25.51
C VAL A 423 -7.54 6.00 26.48
N ARG A 424 -7.08 5.02 27.23
CA ARG A 424 -7.84 4.46 28.35
C ARG A 424 -7.83 5.46 29.50
N LYS A 425 -9.01 5.91 29.96
CA LYS A 425 -9.14 6.84 31.06
C LYS A 425 -8.47 6.28 32.31
N PRO A 426 -7.84 7.15 33.16
CA PRO A 426 -7.43 6.73 34.49
C PRO A 426 -8.64 6.19 35.25
N GLY A 427 -8.43 5.11 36.02
CA GLY A 427 -9.48 4.53 36.86
C GLY A 427 -9.77 5.39 38.07
#